data_3098aa271d0daa44e502e0dbf8fbbedd
#
_entry.id   3098aa271d0daa44e502e0dbf8fbbedd
#
_cell.length_a   1.000
_cell.length_b   1.000
_cell.length_c   1.000
_cell.angle_alpha   90.00
_cell.angle_beta   90.00
_cell.angle_gamma   90.00
#
_symmetry.space_group_name_H-M   'P 1'
#
loop_
_entity.id
_entity.type
_entity.pdbx_description
1 polymer ?
#
loop_
_entity_poly.entity_id
_entity_poly.type
_entity_poly.pdbx_seq_one_letter_code
_entity_poly.pdbx_strand_id
1 'polypeptide(L)'
;MNISMACHFPSAARTPFQVWEDIVGITSSLSSVDPLFASWWAAPRSPRDAYVPVDEGDAFVARVQDDDIRFAQEYPVQPSTGSGGVVLTNAGNDKDWLRRGGVGLSYMPALGMLRLHVDRIEKVFDSPVSLLESSLSVLLNSLPITFAKTNVQQLVEGELLLYSVDRAPFLHREFLGWMGYVDAPLTQEQVPAAARLERRGGGTLILATEVLDLADAHAVKQANQVEMNLVDLGLLPVTDPLLR
;
A
#
# COMPACT_ATOMS: atom_id res chain seq x y z
N MET A 1 -15.20 -2.87 -5.51
CA MET A 1 -14.31 -3.24 -4.38
C MET A 1 -13.35 -2.10 -4.05
N ASN A 2 -12.85 -2.04 -2.81
CA ASN A 2 -11.76 -1.13 -2.42
C ASN A 2 -10.49 -1.97 -2.23
N ILE A 3 -9.34 -1.39 -2.56
CA ILE A 3 -8.06 -2.07 -2.38
C ILE A 3 -7.10 -1.23 -1.53
N SER A 4 -6.19 -1.91 -0.84
CA SER A 4 -5.10 -1.29 -0.12
C SER A 4 -3.82 -2.10 -0.35
N MET A 5 -2.90 -1.54 -1.14
CA MET A 5 -1.57 -2.09 -1.34
C MET A 5 -0.63 -1.52 -0.27
N ALA A 6 0.03 -2.38 0.49
CA ALA A 6 1.03 -1.98 1.49
C ALA A 6 2.40 -2.52 1.07
N CYS A 7 3.39 -1.63 1.04
CA CYS A 7 4.79 -1.93 0.73
C CYS A 7 5.63 -1.71 1.99
N HIS A 8 6.43 -2.71 2.35
CA HIS A 8 7.35 -2.68 3.48
C HIS A 8 8.79 -2.54 3.00
N PHE A 9 9.55 -1.68 3.64
CA PHE A 9 10.96 -1.40 3.34
C PHE A 9 11.72 -1.12 4.66
N PRO A 10 13.04 -1.09 4.68
CA PRO A 10 13.79 -0.77 5.89
C PRO A 10 13.38 0.59 6.46
N SER A 11 13.03 0.63 7.76
CA SER A 11 12.65 1.87 8.45
C SER A 11 13.83 2.85 8.45
N ALA A 12 13.54 4.14 8.30
CA ALA A 12 14.52 5.21 8.30
C ALA A 12 13.96 6.45 9.00
N ALA A 13 14.79 7.07 9.84
CA ALA A 13 14.49 8.41 10.32
C ALA A 13 14.61 9.41 9.17
N ARG A 14 13.57 10.21 8.96
CA ARG A 14 13.52 11.27 7.94
C ARG A 14 13.20 12.60 8.58
N THR A 15 13.82 13.66 8.10
CA THR A 15 13.36 15.03 8.39
C THR A 15 12.13 15.35 7.53
N PRO A 16 11.32 16.38 7.89
CA PRO A 16 10.18 16.81 7.06
C PRO A 16 10.57 17.14 5.61
N PHE A 17 11.75 17.71 5.39
CA PHE A 17 12.28 17.99 4.05
C PHE A 17 12.58 16.69 3.28
N GLN A 18 13.22 15.71 3.92
CA GLN A 18 13.49 14.41 3.30
C GLN A 18 12.20 13.64 3.00
N VAL A 19 11.17 13.76 3.84
CA VAL A 19 9.83 13.21 3.55
C VAL A 19 9.27 13.82 2.28
N TRP A 20 9.40 15.13 2.10
CA TRP A 20 8.96 15.81 0.87
C TRP A 20 9.75 15.35 -0.36
N GLU A 21 11.08 15.25 -0.29
CA GLU A 21 11.90 14.73 -1.40
C GLU A 21 11.50 13.31 -1.79
N ASP A 22 11.34 12.41 -0.81
CA ASP A 22 10.89 11.04 -1.04
C ASP A 22 9.50 11.03 -1.72
N ILE A 23 8.55 11.84 -1.23
CA ILE A 23 7.19 11.94 -1.77
C ILE A 23 7.19 12.48 -3.21
N VAL A 24 8.00 13.49 -3.52
CA VAL A 24 8.15 14.00 -4.90
C VAL A 24 8.61 12.89 -5.84
N GLY A 25 9.60 12.09 -5.43
CA GLY A 25 10.08 10.95 -6.21
C GLY A 25 9.01 9.87 -6.41
N ILE A 26 8.32 9.49 -5.34
CA ILE A 26 7.26 8.46 -5.36
C ILE A 26 6.09 8.91 -6.23
N THR A 27 5.58 10.12 -6.03
CA THR A 27 4.41 10.65 -6.77
C THR A 27 4.73 10.91 -8.24
N SER A 28 5.96 11.35 -8.55
CA SER A 28 6.46 11.44 -9.93
C SER A 28 6.46 10.08 -10.63
N SER A 29 6.91 9.03 -9.94
CA SER A 29 6.89 7.66 -10.49
C SER A 29 5.45 7.17 -10.72
N LEU A 30 4.56 7.38 -9.76
CA LEU A 30 3.15 7.00 -9.88
C LEU A 30 2.43 7.77 -11.00
N SER A 31 2.80 9.01 -11.29
CA SER A 31 2.19 9.81 -12.36
C SER A 31 2.34 9.18 -13.76
N SER A 32 3.33 8.31 -13.94
CA SER A 32 3.52 7.55 -15.17
C SER A 32 2.57 6.36 -15.33
N VAL A 33 1.89 5.96 -14.26
CA VAL A 33 0.97 4.80 -14.24
C VAL A 33 -0.42 5.19 -14.74
N ASP A 34 -0.95 6.29 -14.21
CA ASP A 34 -2.30 6.77 -14.56
C ASP A 34 -2.42 8.29 -14.37
N PRO A 35 -3.15 9.02 -15.25
CA PRO A 35 -3.38 10.45 -15.10
C PRO A 35 -4.02 10.87 -13.77
N LEU A 36 -4.77 10.00 -13.10
CA LEU A 36 -5.35 10.26 -11.78
C LEU A 36 -4.28 10.34 -10.67
N PHE A 37 -3.05 9.91 -10.94
CA PHE A 37 -1.91 9.99 -10.04
C PHE A 37 -0.98 11.18 -10.36
N ALA A 38 -1.37 12.08 -11.27
CA ALA A 38 -0.54 13.20 -11.70
C ALA A 38 -0.39 14.31 -10.64
N SER A 39 -1.31 14.41 -9.67
CA SER A 39 -1.30 15.49 -8.68
C SER A 39 -1.69 14.96 -7.32
N TRP A 40 -1.00 15.45 -6.27
CA TRP A 40 -1.19 14.97 -4.90
C TRP A 40 -1.19 16.14 -3.90
N TRP A 41 -1.96 15.96 -2.83
CA TRP A 41 -2.11 16.93 -1.74
C TRP A 41 -1.97 16.23 -0.39
N ALA A 42 -1.27 16.86 0.57
CA ALA A 42 -1.36 16.44 1.96
C ALA A 42 -2.79 16.60 2.44
N ALA A 43 -3.37 15.51 2.96
CA ALA A 43 -4.74 15.48 3.44
C ALA A 43 -4.90 16.34 4.71
N PRO A 44 -6.04 17.03 4.90
CA PRO A 44 -6.31 17.75 6.14
C PRO A 44 -6.51 16.75 7.29
N ARG A 45 -6.03 17.08 8.49
CA ARG A 45 -6.29 16.30 9.72
C ARG A 45 -7.62 16.67 10.38
N SER A 46 -8.12 17.86 10.08
CA SER A 46 -9.38 18.38 10.59
C SER A 46 -10.11 19.15 9.50
N PRO A 47 -11.43 19.38 9.64
CA PRO A 47 -12.19 20.20 8.70
C PRO A 47 -11.72 21.65 8.58
N ARG A 48 -10.84 22.12 9.47
CA ARG A 48 -10.28 23.48 9.45
C ARG A 48 -8.93 23.57 8.74
N ASP A 49 -8.29 22.44 8.48
CA ASP A 49 -6.98 22.39 7.83
C ASP A 49 -7.19 22.42 6.31
N ALA A 50 -6.26 23.05 5.60
CA ALA A 50 -6.26 23.06 4.15
C ALA A 50 -5.58 21.82 3.59
N TYR A 51 -5.96 21.44 2.38
CA TYR A 51 -5.17 20.56 1.53
C TYR A 51 -3.93 21.31 1.07
N VAL A 52 -2.76 20.71 1.18
CA VAL A 52 -1.49 21.33 0.76
C VAL A 52 -0.92 20.58 -0.42
N PRO A 53 -0.75 21.20 -1.60
CA PRO A 53 -0.19 20.54 -2.78
C PRO A 53 1.25 20.08 -2.53
N VAL A 54 1.64 18.92 -3.08
CA VAL A 54 3.02 18.40 -2.97
C VAL A 54 4.03 19.29 -3.69
N ASP A 55 3.63 19.97 -4.77
CA ASP A 55 4.46 20.90 -5.55
C ASP A 55 4.70 22.24 -4.87
N GLU A 56 3.94 22.59 -3.82
CA GLU A 56 4.22 23.71 -2.95
C GLU A 56 5.21 23.33 -1.83
N GLY A 57 6.46 23.04 -2.17
CA GLY A 57 7.47 22.41 -1.31
C GLY A 57 7.59 23.02 0.09
N ASP A 58 7.75 24.35 0.20
CA ASP A 58 7.89 25.02 1.51
C ASP A 58 6.64 24.86 2.38
N ALA A 59 5.46 25.02 1.79
CA ALA A 59 4.19 24.85 2.49
C ALA A 59 3.97 23.38 2.90
N PHE A 60 4.37 22.44 2.03
CA PHE A 60 4.29 21.01 2.31
C PHE A 60 5.22 20.60 3.45
N VAL A 61 6.47 21.05 3.44
CA VAL A 61 7.46 20.78 4.51
C VAL A 61 6.97 21.35 5.85
N ALA A 62 6.47 22.60 5.84
CA ALA A 62 5.89 23.22 7.05
C ALA A 62 4.70 22.40 7.58
N ARG A 63 3.84 21.87 6.68
CA ARG A 63 2.71 21.01 7.07
C ARG A 63 3.19 19.71 7.74
N VAL A 64 4.19 19.02 7.17
CA VAL A 64 4.74 17.78 7.77
C VAL A 64 5.35 18.09 9.13
N GLN A 65 6.08 19.21 9.26
CA GLN A 65 6.67 19.64 10.54
C GLN A 65 5.61 19.91 11.61
N ASP A 66 4.52 20.61 11.25
CA ASP A 66 3.41 20.89 12.17
C ASP A 66 2.72 19.58 12.61
N ASP A 67 2.60 18.63 11.69
CA ASP A 67 2.03 17.32 11.97
C ASP A 67 2.89 16.53 12.97
N ASP A 68 4.22 16.55 12.82
CA ASP A 68 5.15 15.92 13.74
C ASP A 68 5.12 16.56 15.14
N ILE A 69 5.03 17.89 15.20
CA ILE A 69 4.91 18.63 16.48
C ILE A 69 3.59 18.25 17.19
N ARG A 70 2.47 18.24 16.48
CA ARG A 70 1.17 17.83 17.04
C ARG A 70 1.19 16.40 17.54
N PHE A 71 1.77 15.48 16.77
CA PHE A 71 1.91 14.08 17.16
C PHE A 71 2.74 13.93 18.46
N ALA A 72 3.88 14.63 18.56
CA ALA A 72 4.71 14.60 19.75
C ALA A 72 4.01 15.18 20.98
N GLN A 73 3.14 16.19 20.82
CA GLN A 73 2.31 16.75 21.90
C GLN A 73 1.21 15.78 22.35
N GLU A 74 0.60 15.07 21.41
CA GLU A 74 -0.49 14.11 21.70
C GLU A 74 0.05 12.81 22.31
N TYR A 75 1.25 12.39 21.91
CA TYR A 75 1.89 11.14 22.35
C TYR A 75 3.30 11.38 22.95
N PRO A 76 3.41 12.10 24.10
CA PRO A 76 4.72 12.55 24.63
C PRO A 76 5.62 11.41 25.12
N VAL A 77 5.10 10.19 25.28
CA VAL A 77 5.87 9.02 25.76
C VAL A 77 6.54 8.25 24.62
N GLN A 78 6.16 8.51 23.37
CA GLN A 78 6.77 7.86 22.22
C GLN A 78 7.98 8.69 21.72
N PRO A 79 9.22 8.17 21.81
CA PRO A 79 10.37 8.88 21.26
C PRO A 79 10.20 9.02 19.74
N SER A 80 10.15 10.25 19.25
CA SER A 80 10.16 10.53 17.81
C SER A 80 11.55 10.24 17.26
N THR A 81 11.68 9.20 16.45
CA THR A 81 12.94 8.88 15.74
C THR A 81 13.00 9.52 14.34
N GLY A 82 12.25 10.60 14.13
CA GLY A 82 12.11 11.28 12.83
C GLY A 82 10.66 11.66 12.56
N SER A 83 10.37 12.11 11.33
CA SER A 83 9.02 12.44 10.92
C SER A 83 8.12 11.20 10.91
N GLY A 84 6.87 11.35 11.39
CA GLY A 84 5.84 10.32 11.34
C GLY A 84 5.35 10.01 9.92
N GLY A 85 5.72 10.86 8.95
CA GLY A 85 5.31 10.73 7.55
C GLY A 85 4.09 11.57 7.19
N VAL A 86 3.43 11.22 6.09
CA VAL A 86 2.32 12.00 5.52
C VAL A 86 1.25 11.13 4.90
N VAL A 87 0.02 11.62 4.91
CA VAL A 87 -1.11 11.04 4.17
C VAL A 87 -1.50 12.00 3.05
N LEU A 88 -1.56 11.46 1.84
CA LEU A 88 -1.88 12.21 0.63
C LEU A 88 -3.19 11.74 0.00
N THR A 89 -3.80 12.62 -0.76
CA THR A 89 -4.94 12.34 -1.63
C THR A 89 -4.66 12.81 -3.05
N ASN A 90 -5.30 12.20 -4.05
CA ASN A 90 -5.15 12.59 -5.45
C ASN A 90 -6.07 13.76 -5.88
N ALA A 91 -6.59 14.52 -4.91
CA ALA A 91 -7.38 15.71 -5.13
C ALA A 91 -7.29 16.67 -3.94
N GLY A 92 -7.43 17.96 -4.20
CA GLY A 92 -7.35 19.04 -3.19
C GLY A 92 -8.66 19.33 -2.45
N ASN A 93 -9.66 18.44 -2.53
CA ASN A 93 -10.91 18.51 -1.77
C ASN A 93 -11.66 17.18 -1.80
N ASP A 94 -12.54 16.95 -0.80
CA ASP A 94 -13.27 15.70 -0.62
C ASP A 94 -14.15 15.32 -1.81
N LYS A 95 -14.83 16.30 -2.42
CA LYS A 95 -15.74 16.04 -3.54
C LYS A 95 -15.00 15.50 -4.76
N ASP A 96 -13.90 16.13 -5.11
CA ASP A 96 -13.08 15.70 -6.24
C ASP A 96 -12.34 14.41 -5.92
N TRP A 97 -11.86 14.23 -4.68
CA TRP A 97 -11.26 12.98 -4.22
C TRP A 97 -12.20 11.79 -4.40
N LEU A 98 -13.43 11.87 -3.90
CA LEU A 98 -14.44 10.81 -4.08
C LEU A 98 -14.78 10.55 -5.55
N ARG A 99 -14.83 11.60 -6.39
CA ARG A 99 -15.08 11.48 -7.83
C ARG A 99 -13.93 10.82 -8.57
N ARG A 100 -12.69 11.05 -8.11
CA ARG A 100 -11.45 10.51 -8.68
C ARG A 100 -11.02 9.16 -8.07
N GLY A 101 -11.95 8.41 -7.49
CA GLY A 101 -11.74 7.05 -7.01
C GLY A 101 -11.24 6.93 -5.59
N GLY A 102 -11.27 8.01 -4.78
CA GLY A 102 -10.85 7.94 -3.38
C GLY A 102 -9.41 7.47 -3.21
N VAL A 103 -8.51 7.88 -4.12
CA VAL A 103 -7.11 7.44 -4.07
C VAL A 103 -6.36 8.14 -2.95
N GLY A 104 -5.73 7.37 -2.08
CA GLY A 104 -4.89 7.84 -0.99
C GLY A 104 -3.52 7.18 -0.98
N LEU A 105 -2.50 7.91 -0.55
CA LEU A 105 -1.14 7.43 -0.36
C LEU A 105 -0.67 7.80 1.03
N SER A 106 -0.26 6.80 1.84
CA SER A 106 0.36 7.05 3.15
C SER A 106 1.82 6.64 3.09
N TYR A 107 2.72 7.54 3.46
CA TYR A 107 4.16 7.27 3.53
C TYR A 107 4.63 7.46 4.97
N MET A 108 5.11 6.39 5.59
CA MET A 108 5.53 6.34 7.00
C MET A 108 6.95 5.78 7.09
N PRO A 109 7.99 6.61 6.83
CA PRO A 109 9.38 6.14 6.74
C PRO A 109 9.91 5.57 8.06
N ALA A 110 9.51 6.12 9.20
CA ALA A 110 9.89 5.60 10.52
C ALA A 110 9.37 4.18 10.79
N LEU A 111 8.27 3.80 10.14
CA LEU A 111 7.70 2.45 10.19
C LEU A 111 8.15 1.57 9.01
N GLY A 112 8.89 2.14 8.03
CA GLY A 112 9.26 1.45 6.80
C GLY A 112 8.04 1.02 5.98
N MET A 113 7.01 1.87 5.88
CA MET A 113 5.75 1.51 5.23
C MET A 113 5.25 2.61 4.28
N LEU A 114 4.83 2.16 3.09
CA LEU A 114 4.01 2.94 2.17
C LEU A 114 2.72 2.19 1.91
N ARG A 115 1.59 2.90 1.85
CA ARG A 115 0.29 2.31 1.52
C ARG A 115 -0.40 3.13 0.43
N LEU A 116 -0.77 2.48 -0.66
CA LEU A 116 -1.64 3.02 -1.71
C LEU A 116 -3.04 2.44 -1.53
N HIS A 117 -4.03 3.31 -1.40
CA HIS A 117 -5.43 2.95 -1.27
C HIS A 117 -6.22 3.45 -2.48
N VAL A 118 -7.16 2.65 -2.97
CA VAL A 118 -8.06 3.01 -4.08
C VAL A 118 -9.47 2.51 -3.78
N ASP A 119 -10.43 3.43 -3.72
CA ASP A 119 -11.84 3.10 -3.57
C ASP A 119 -12.44 2.75 -4.94
N ARG A 120 -13.34 1.76 -4.93
CA ARG A 120 -14.15 1.38 -6.11
C ARG A 120 -13.32 1.21 -7.38
N ILE A 121 -12.17 0.52 -7.24
CA ILE A 121 -11.15 0.39 -8.27
C ILE A 121 -11.74 -0.04 -9.64
N GLU A 122 -12.71 -0.98 -9.64
CA GLU A 122 -13.39 -1.49 -10.83
C GLU A 122 -14.33 -0.47 -11.51
N LYS A 123 -14.65 0.64 -10.83
CA LYS A 123 -15.49 1.72 -11.40
C LYS A 123 -14.68 2.86 -11.96
N VAL A 124 -13.41 2.96 -11.56
CA VAL A 124 -12.55 4.09 -11.88
C VAL A 124 -11.49 3.71 -12.91
N PHE A 125 -11.04 2.46 -12.88
CA PHE A 125 -9.97 1.97 -13.73
C PHE A 125 -10.44 0.79 -14.58
N ASP A 126 -10.16 0.83 -15.87
CA ASP A 126 -10.57 -0.21 -16.84
C ASP A 126 -9.87 -1.56 -16.56
N SER A 127 -8.66 -1.54 -16.05
CA SER A 127 -7.89 -2.74 -15.71
C SER A 127 -7.26 -2.63 -14.31
N PRO A 128 -7.98 -3.03 -13.24
CA PRO A 128 -7.47 -3.01 -11.87
C PRO A 128 -6.15 -3.76 -11.68
N VAL A 129 -5.99 -4.93 -12.30
CA VAL A 129 -4.76 -5.74 -12.23
C VAL A 129 -3.58 -4.96 -12.80
N SER A 130 -3.72 -4.42 -14.01
CA SER A 130 -2.65 -3.66 -14.66
C SER A 130 -2.28 -2.40 -13.88
N LEU A 131 -3.26 -1.73 -13.28
CA LEU A 131 -3.00 -0.58 -12.40
C LEU A 131 -2.15 -0.99 -11.20
N LEU A 132 -2.53 -2.06 -10.50
CA LEU A 132 -1.80 -2.56 -9.32
C LEU A 132 -0.38 -3.01 -9.69
N GLU A 133 -0.21 -3.77 -10.78
CA GLU A 133 1.10 -4.21 -11.25
C GLU A 133 2.01 -3.05 -11.62
N SER A 134 1.49 -2.08 -12.38
CA SER A 134 2.25 -0.91 -12.80
C SER A 134 2.61 -0.06 -11.58
N SER A 135 1.68 0.15 -10.65
CA SER A 135 1.93 0.88 -9.41
C SER A 135 3.00 0.19 -8.56
N LEU A 136 2.88 -1.12 -8.34
CA LEU A 136 3.88 -1.87 -7.57
C LEU A 136 5.25 -1.86 -8.27
N SER A 137 5.28 -1.99 -9.61
CA SER A 137 6.52 -1.98 -10.38
C SER A 137 7.27 -0.64 -10.27
N VAL A 138 6.58 0.50 -10.37
CA VAL A 138 7.24 1.81 -10.21
C VAL A 138 7.66 2.06 -8.76
N LEU A 139 6.90 1.58 -7.78
CA LEU A 139 7.26 1.67 -6.36
C LEU A 139 8.49 0.82 -6.02
N LEU A 140 8.63 -0.39 -6.60
CA LEU A 140 9.82 -1.24 -6.48
C LEU A 140 11.09 -0.58 -7.05
N ASN A 141 10.95 0.29 -8.04
CA ASN A 141 12.07 1.07 -8.59
C ASN A 141 12.41 2.31 -7.73
N SER A 142 11.45 2.81 -6.96
CA SER A 142 11.59 4.04 -6.16
C SER A 142 12.00 3.78 -4.71
N LEU A 143 11.69 2.60 -4.17
CA LEU A 143 11.90 2.24 -2.77
C LEU A 143 12.53 0.84 -2.65
N PRO A 144 13.38 0.59 -1.63
CA PRO A 144 13.97 -0.73 -1.37
C PRO A 144 12.94 -1.67 -0.71
N ILE A 145 11.85 -1.96 -1.41
CA ILE A 145 10.74 -2.78 -0.90
C ILE A 145 11.22 -4.22 -0.71
N THR A 146 10.99 -4.76 0.48
CA THR A 146 11.31 -6.15 0.86
C THR A 146 10.08 -7.05 0.85
N PHE A 147 8.90 -6.48 1.07
CA PHE A 147 7.62 -7.20 1.04
C PHE A 147 6.49 -6.25 0.60
N ALA A 148 5.58 -6.72 -0.23
CA ALA A 148 4.35 -6.01 -0.53
C ALA A 148 3.15 -6.96 -0.54
N LYS A 149 1.98 -6.42 -0.17
CA LYS A 149 0.70 -7.13 -0.09
C LYS A 149 -0.44 -6.24 -0.57
N THR A 150 -1.50 -6.85 -1.10
CA THR A 150 -2.69 -6.11 -1.53
C THR A 150 -3.94 -6.69 -0.87
N ASN A 151 -4.54 -5.92 0.02
CA ASN A 151 -5.81 -6.25 0.66
C ASN A 151 -6.99 -5.84 -0.21
N VAL A 152 -8.05 -6.62 -0.18
CA VAL A 152 -9.32 -6.37 -0.85
C VAL A 152 -10.42 -6.22 0.19
N GLN A 153 -11.23 -5.17 0.05
CA GLN A 153 -12.45 -4.97 0.80
C GLN A 153 -13.64 -4.96 -0.18
N GLN A 154 -14.63 -5.77 0.09
CA GLN A 154 -15.78 -5.97 -0.81
C GLN A 154 -17.08 -6.18 -0.03
N LEU A 155 -18.17 -5.61 -0.56
CA LEU A 155 -19.50 -5.89 -0.06
C LEU A 155 -20.02 -7.19 -0.70
N VAL A 156 -20.23 -8.24 0.11
CA VAL A 156 -20.71 -9.56 -0.32
C VAL A 156 -21.97 -9.88 0.46
N GLU A 157 -23.11 -10.07 -0.23
CA GLU A 157 -24.40 -10.40 0.39
C GLU A 157 -24.84 -9.45 1.53
N GLY A 158 -24.43 -8.17 1.46
CA GLY A 158 -24.74 -7.15 2.46
C GLY A 158 -23.72 -7.04 3.60
N GLU A 159 -22.73 -7.91 3.67
CA GLU A 159 -21.62 -7.87 4.64
C GLU A 159 -20.36 -7.28 4.00
N LEU A 160 -19.69 -6.39 4.72
CA LEU A 160 -18.43 -5.82 4.30
C LEU A 160 -17.28 -6.73 4.72
N LEU A 161 -16.72 -7.48 3.77
CA LEU A 161 -15.63 -8.41 4.00
C LEU A 161 -14.28 -7.76 3.69
N LEU A 162 -13.27 -8.15 4.46
CA LEU A 162 -11.88 -7.76 4.28
C LEU A 162 -11.03 -9.03 4.17
N TYR A 163 -10.30 -9.21 3.06
CA TYR A 163 -9.55 -10.45 2.81
C TYR A 163 -8.67 -10.85 3.99
N SER A 164 -7.89 -9.92 4.53
CA SER A 164 -6.94 -10.19 5.62
C SER A 164 -7.57 -10.69 6.93
N VAL A 165 -8.86 -10.43 7.15
CA VAL A 165 -9.57 -10.81 8.38
C VAL A 165 -10.51 -11.98 8.14
N ASP A 166 -11.24 -11.95 7.01
CA ASP A 166 -12.36 -12.85 6.78
C ASP A 166 -12.00 -14.04 5.87
N ARG A 167 -10.88 -13.96 5.17
CA ARG A 167 -10.51 -14.92 4.12
C ARG A 167 -9.07 -15.42 4.18
N ALA A 168 -8.11 -14.67 4.76
CA ALA A 168 -6.72 -15.09 4.86
C ALA A 168 -6.57 -16.34 5.77
N PRO A 169 -5.69 -17.31 5.40
CA PRO A 169 -5.60 -18.57 6.12
C PRO A 169 -4.82 -18.47 7.44
N PHE A 170 -4.00 -17.42 7.63
CA PHE A 170 -3.10 -17.30 8.78
C PHE A 170 -3.26 -15.95 9.50
N LEU A 171 -3.91 -15.93 10.65
CA LEU A 171 -4.14 -14.71 11.43
C LEU A 171 -2.87 -14.17 12.14
N HIS A 172 -1.85 -14.99 12.31
CA HIS A 172 -0.59 -14.66 13.00
C HIS A 172 0.56 -14.35 12.03
N ARG A 173 0.26 -14.29 10.75
CA ARG A 173 1.23 -13.96 9.68
C ARG A 173 0.73 -12.79 8.85
N GLU A 174 1.66 -12.18 8.14
CA GLU A 174 1.30 -11.32 7.02
C GLU A 174 0.54 -12.15 5.98
N PHE A 175 -0.26 -11.49 5.17
CA PHE A 175 -0.93 -12.07 4.00
C PHE A 175 -0.33 -11.50 2.73
N LEU A 176 -0.51 -12.16 1.60
CA LEU A 176 -0.18 -11.61 0.28
C LEU A 176 -1.42 -10.93 -0.34
N GLY A 177 -2.57 -11.60 -0.25
CA GLY A 177 -3.83 -11.18 -0.83
C GLY A 177 -3.86 -11.33 -2.34
N TRP A 178 -4.35 -10.29 -3.04
CA TRP A 178 -4.52 -10.33 -4.49
C TRP A 178 -3.20 -10.36 -5.24
N MET A 179 -2.30 -9.46 -4.88
CA MET A 179 -0.99 -9.27 -5.49
C MET A 179 0.01 -8.82 -4.43
N GLY A 180 1.26 -9.19 -4.59
CA GLY A 180 2.31 -8.73 -3.71
C GLY A 180 3.70 -8.95 -4.26
N TYR A 181 4.71 -8.71 -3.41
CA TYR A 181 6.12 -8.88 -3.73
C TYR A 181 6.83 -9.52 -2.55
N VAL A 182 7.76 -10.41 -2.85
CA VAL A 182 8.73 -10.95 -1.89
C VAL A 182 10.13 -10.75 -2.42
N ASP A 183 11.07 -10.36 -1.56
CA ASP A 183 12.48 -10.15 -1.93
C ASP A 183 13.24 -11.49 -2.00
N ALA A 184 12.70 -12.40 -2.82
CA ALA A 184 13.28 -13.70 -3.11
C ALA A 184 12.92 -14.13 -4.54
N PRO A 185 13.83 -14.83 -5.26
CA PRO A 185 13.51 -15.41 -6.55
C PRO A 185 12.59 -16.62 -6.37
N LEU A 186 11.45 -16.63 -7.05
CA LEU A 186 10.52 -17.75 -7.06
C LEU A 186 10.32 -18.31 -8.46
N THR A 187 10.02 -19.60 -8.52
CA THR A 187 9.62 -20.33 -9.75
C THR A 187 8.17 -20.78 -9.64
N GLN A 188 7.55 -21.06 -10.78
CA GLN A 188 6.18 -21.58 -10.83
C GLN A 188 6.06 -22.95 -10.13
N GLU A 189 7.13 -23.75 -10.07
CA GLU A 189 7.13 -25.02 -9.33
C GLU A 189 7.05 -24.83 -7.82
N GLN A 190 7.63 -23.74 -7.30
CA GLN A 190 7.59 -23.39 -5.88
C GLN A 190 6.24 -22.81 -5.45
N VAL A 191 5.57 -22.07 -6.35
CA VAL A 191 4.28 -21.44 -6.09
C VAL A 191 3.30 -21.78 -7.23
N PRO A 192 2.92 -23.08 -7.36
CA PRO A 192 2.14 -23.55 -8.52
C PRO A 192 0.73 -22.96 -8.60
N ALA A 193 0.19 -22.49 -7.47
CA ALA A 193 -1.14 -21.87 -7.42
C ALA A 193 -1.18 -20.42 -7.92
N ALA A 194 -0.03 -19.72 -8.02
CA ALA A 194 0.01 -18.33 -8.47
C ALA A 194 -0.46 -18.25 -9.94
N ALA A 195 -1.33 -17.27 -10.23
CA ALA A 195 -1.76 -16.98 -11.59
C ALA A 195 -0.57 -16.51 -12.44
N ARG A 196 0.34 -15.73 -11.82
CA ARG A 196 1.54 -15.25 -12.50
C ARG A 196 2.64 -14.91 -11.49
N LEU A 197 3.87 -15.20 -11.89
CA LEU A 197 5.10 -14.78 -11.22
C LEU A 197 5.93 -13.97 -12.19
N GLU A 198 6.42 -12.81 -11.74
CA GLU A 198 7.26 -11.96 -12.55
C GLU A 198 8.51 -11.55 -11.76
N ARG A 199 9.70 -11.81 -12.33
CA ARG A 199 10.96 -11.39 -11.72
C ARG A 199 11.07 -9.87 -11.72
N ARG A 200 11.33 -9.27 -10.56
CA ARG A 200 11.57 -7.84 -10.39
C ARG A 200 12.77 -7.61 -9.48
N GLY A 201 13.86 -7.11 -10.07
CA GLY A 201 15.10 -6.94 -9.31
C GLY A 201 15.59 -8.22 -8.66
N GLY A 202 15.81 -8.20 -7.34
CA GLY A 202 16.17 -9.36 -6.52
C GLY A 202 15.04 -10.33 -6.25
N GLY A 203 13.78 -9.87 -6.27
CA GLY A 203 12.61 -10.60 -5.82
C GLY A 203 11.62 -10.98 -6.91
N THR A 204 10.42 -11.30 -6.49
CA THR A 204 9.31 -11.76 -7.35
C THR A 204 8.02 -11.02 -7.04
N LEU A 205 7.42 -10.40 -8.05
CA LEU A 205 6.05 -9.95 -8.05
C LEU A 205 5.14 -11.16 -8.28
N ILE A 206 4.13 -11.31 -7.44
CA ILE A 206 3.22 -12.46 -7.41
C ILE A 206 1.80 -11.96 -7.63
N LEU A 207 1.15 -12.42 -8.69
CA LEU A 207 -0.30 -12.32 -8.87
C LEU A 207 -0.92 -13.62 -8.37
N ALA A 208 -1.66 -13.58 -7.25
CA ALA A 208 -2.22 -14.78 -6.65
C ALA A 208 -3.36 -15.36 -7.50
N THR A 209 -4.25 -14.50 -7.99
CA THR A 209 -5.37 -14.84 -8.87
C THR A 209 -5.65 -13.69 -9.83
N GLU A 210 -6.18 -13.96 -11.02
CA GLU A 210 -6.49 -12.92 -12.00
C GLU A 210 -7.49 -11.87 -11.46
N VAL A 211 -8.46 -12.29 -10.67
CA VAL A 211 -9.40 -11.43 -9.94
C VAL A 211 -9.61 -12.00 -8.55
N LEU A 212 -9.39 -11.20 -7.51
CA LEU A 212 -9.70 -11.60 -6.13
C LEU A 212 -11.11 -11.10 -5.76
N ASP A 213 -12.12 -11.87 -6.16
CA ASP A 213 -13.51 -11.68 -5.72
C ASP A 213 -13.73 -12.47 -4.43
N LEU A 214 -14.08 -11.77 -3.33
CA LEU A 214 -14.29 -12.39 -2.01
C LEU A 214 -15.59 -13.23 -1.94
N ALA A 215 -16.48 -13.10 -2.92
CA ALA A 215 -17.64 -13.97 -3.10
C ALA A 215 -17.30 -15.26 -3.86
N ASP A 216 -16.19 -15.29 -4.62
CA ASP A 216 -15.75 -16.49 -5.33
C ASP A 216 -14.83 -17.35 -4.46
N ALA A 217 -15.39 -18.47 -3.96
CA ALA A 217 -14.63 -19.42 -3.15
C ALA A 217 -13.41 -20.01 -3.88
N HIS A 218 -13.43 -20.09 -5.22
CA HIS A 218 -12.29 -20.60 -6.00
C HIS A 218 -11.16 -19.57 -6.01
N ALA A 219 -11.44 -18.31 -6.26
CA ALA A 219 -10.44 -17.23 -6.23
C ALA A 219 -9.81 -17.09 -4.84
N VAL A 220 -10.63 -17.13 -3.77
CA VAL A 220 -10.16 -17.11 -2.38
C VAL A 220 -9.27 -18.31 -2.09
N LYS A 221 -9.69 -19.53 -2.46
CA LYS A 221 -8.89 -20.75 -2.26
C LYS A 221 -7.55 -20.68 -3.01
N GLN A 222 -7.53 -20.16 -4.22
CA GLN A 222 -6.30 -19.97 -5.00
C GLN A 222 -5.33 -19.02 -4.29
N ALA A 223 -5.80 -17.85 -3.84
CA ALA A 223 -4.99 -16.90 -3.08
C ALA A 223 -4.44 -17.52 -1.79
N ASN A 224 -5.29 -18.23 -1.04
CA ASN A 224 -4.88 -18.96 0.18
C ASN A 224 -3.81 -20.03 -0.12
N GLN A 225 -3.91 -20.73 -1.24
CA GLN A 225 -2.89 -21.74 -1.61
C GLN A 225 -1.54 -21.09 -1.94
N VAL A 226 -1.54 -19.91 -2.56
CA VAL A 226 -0.32 -19.12 -2.76
C VAL A 226 0.32 -18.76 -1.41
N GLU A 227 -0.48 -18.28 -0.46
CA GLU A 227 0.02 -17.94 0.88
C GLU A 227 0.57 -19.18 1.63
N MET A 228 -0.07 -20.33 1.50
CA MET A 228 0.43 -21.59 2.06
C MET A 228 1.80 -21.95 1.47
N ASN A 229 1.97 -21.86 0.14
CA ASN A 229 3.27 -22.08 -0.49
C ASN A 229 4.34 -21.10 0.02
N LEU A 230 4.00 -19.82 0.22
CA LEU A 230 4.94 -18.83 0.77
C LEU A 230 5.30 -19.12 2.23
N VAL A 231 4.38 -19.67 3.02
CA VAL A 231 4.66 -20.11 4.39
C VAL A 231 5.64 -21.29 4.39
N ASP A 232 5.42 -22.29 3.53
CA ASP A 232 6.30 -23.44 3.40
C ASP A 232 7.73 -23.04 2.98
N LEU A 233 7.86 -21.96 2.21
CA LEU A 233 9.13 -21.36 1.81
C LEU A 233 9.74 -20.42 2.86
N GLY A 234 9.03 -20.13 3.97
CA GLY A 234 9.48 -19.20 5.00
C GLY A 234 9.44 -17.72 4.58
N LEU A 235 8.66 -17.38 3.54
CA LEU A 235 8.63 -16.05 2.91
C LEU A 235 7.46 -15.16 3.37
N LEU A 236 6.49 -15.71 4.12
CA LEU A 236 5.39 -14.93 4.67
C LEU A 236 5.70 -14.53 6.12
N PRO A 237 5.94 -13.23 6.40
CA PRO A 237 6.40 -12.77 7.71
C PRO A 237 5.42 -13.12 8.84
N VAL A 238 5.96 -13.44 10.02
CA VAL A 238 5.17 -13.66 11.24
C VAL A 238 4.90 -12.31 11.90
N THR A 239 3.62 -12.03 12.20
CA THR A 239 3.19 -10.78 12.87
C THR A 239 3.17 -10.93 14.39
N ASP A 240 2.95 -12.15 14.90
CA ASP A 240 3.01 -12.45 16.34
C ASP A 240 4.17 -13.43 16.63
N PRO A 241 5.27 -12.94 17.24
CA PRO A 241 6.43 -13.79 17.55
C PRO A 241 6.15 -14.92 18.55
N LEU A 242 5.05 -14.84 19.31
CA LEU A 242 4.66 -15.88 20.27
C LEU A 242 4.02 -17.09 19.57
N LEU A 243 3.63 -16.96 18.29
CA LEU A 243 3.00 -18.01 17.50
C LEU A 243 3.95 -18.61 16.43
N ARG A 244 5.24 -18.59 16.69
CA ARG A 244 6.28 -19.19 15.83
C ARG A 244 6.31 -20.70 15.96
#